data_b12e97b64a89fb6f3f1f31053355a3da
#
_entry.id   b12e97b64a89fb6f3f1f31053355a3da
#
_cell.length_a   1.000
_cell.length_b   1.000
_cell.length_c   1.000
_cell.angle_alpha   90.00
_cell.angle_beta   90.00
_cell.angle_gamma   90.00
#
_symmetry.space_group_name_H-M   'P 1'
#
loop_
_entity.id
_entity.type
_entity.pdbx_description
1 polymer ?
#
loop_
_entity_poly.entity_id
_entity_poly.type
_entity_poly.pdbx_seq_one_letter_code
_entity_poly.pdbx_strand_id
1 'polypeptide(L)'
;MNEKDPKKENKGFFLTRGIKKLGDLYEKDLEKNDPIYLQPIHESKNENREEKLLTKGSIDVYFLLIVIAIALFGVVMAYSASSFTGEKYMGDSLYYVKRHVGFILLALLGTVPFVIFVRPSFWRIFGIVTYAASVVLLIAVLVVGDTGGGAQRWIAIGPLTIQPSEISKVAVVLVLALIMSRYEKKIELSQRFGGHFKYGVLVPGIAIATICGLVMLERHLSGLVIIGLLGLIIMFIGGTQKKWMAIICGAGAVLVFVVLLVSDYAQERVLTWLFIEKADPQGSAWQTLQGMYAIGSGGLFGVGLGNSKQKFGYVSEPQNDFIFSIVCEELGFIGAAAVIILFALLLWRGFKIASKCPDKFSSLVVYGLTAKIALQTIMNIAVVTNSMPNTGISLPFFSSGGTALMIQIFEMGIILSISRYSYVKK
;
A
#
# COMPACT_ATOMS: atom_id res chain seq x y z
N MET A 1 -19.04 -54.09 15.22
CA MET A 1 -18.01 -54.10 14.17
C MET A 1 -18.24 -52.81 13.37
N ASN A 2 -17.48 -51.79 13.71
CA ASN A 2 -17.47 -50.51 13.03
C ASN A 2 -16.04 -50.24 12.56
N GLU A 3 -15.81 -50.48 11.28
CA GLU A 3 -14.56 -50.08 10.62
C GLU A 3 -14.56 -48.56 10.42
N LYS A 4 -13.64 -47.88 11.07
CA LYS A 4 -13.30 -46.46 10.81
C LYS A 4 -12.28 -46.40 9.68
N ASP A 5 -12.66 -45.74 8.62
CA ASP A 5 -11.84 -45.46 7.45
C ASP A 5 -10.71 -44.44 7.79
N PRO A 6 -9.41 -44.78 7.65
CA PRO A 6 -8.29 -43.94 8.10
C PRO A 6 -7.81 -42.90 7.09
N LYS A 7 -8.55 -42.61 6.03
CA LYS A 7 -8.06 -41.78 4.92
C LYS A 7 -8.42 -40.29 4.94
N LYS A 8 -9.17 -39.77 5.92
CA LYS A 8 -9.60 -38.37 5.96
C LYS A 8 -8.81 -37.40 6.86
N GLU A 9 -7.93 -37.89 7.73
CA GLU A 9 -7.21 -37.02 8.69
C GLU A 9 -5.83 -36.50 8.23
N ASN A 10 -5.33 -36.90 7.07
CA ASN A 10 -3.92 -36.70 6.74
C ASN A 10 -3.58 -35.49 5.87
N LYS A 11 -4.55 -34.72 5.34
CA LYS A 11 -4.23 -33.57 4.47
C LYS A 11 -3.90 -32.28 5.23
N GLY A 12 -4.53 -32.03 6.38
CA GLY A 12 -4.23 -30.82 7.18
C GLY A 12 -2.90 -30.91 7.95
N PHE A 13 -2.51 -32.12 8.33
CA PHE A 13 -1.29 -32.39 9.08
C PHE A 13 -0.01 -32.27 8.22
N PHE A 14 -0.10 -32.54 6.93
CA PHE A 14 1.04 -32.39 5.99
C PHE A 14 1.36 -30.94 5.68
N LEU A 15 0.36 -30.06 5.52
CA LEU A 15 0.58 -28.63 5.26
C LEU A 15 1.21 -27.91 6.46
N THR A 16 0.74 -28.18 7.67
CA THR A 16 1.32 -27.61 8.91
C THR A 16 2.74 -28.13 9.18
N ARG A 17 3.02 -29.38 8.86
CA ARG A 17 4.36 -29.96 8.97
C ARG A 17 5.33 -29.40 7.92
N GLY A 18 4.86 -29.15 6.71
CA GLY A 18 5.63 -28.51 5.63
C GLY A 18 6.03 -27.07 5.97
N ILE A 19 5.08 -26.29 6.48
CA ILE A 19 5.32 -24.89 6.90
C ILE A 19 6.26 -24.85 8.12
N LYS A 20 6.09 -25.75 9.08
CA LYS A 20 7.00 -25.85 10.24
C LYS A 20 8.41 -26.26 9.81
N LYS A 21 8.53 -27.23 8.89
CA LYS A 21 9.83 -27.68 8.35
C LYS A 21 10.53 -26.61 7.53
N LEU A 22 9.78 -25.78 6.77
CA LEU A 22 10.30 -24.59 6.09
C LEU A 22 10.75 -23.51 7.08
N GLY A 23 10.01 -23.31 8.18
CA GLY A 23 10.40 -22.41 9.27
C GLY A 23 11.68 -22.89 9.96
N ASP A 24 11.77 -24.17 10.30
CA ASP A 24 12.95 -24.77 10.94
C ASP A 24 14.19 -24.78 10.01
N LEU A 25 14.00 -24.99 8.70
CA LEU A 25 15.06 -24.89 7.70
C LEU A 25 15.53 -23.44 7.53
N TYR A 26 14.61 -22.50 7.55
CA TYR A 26 14.92 -21.08 7.47
C TYR A 26 15.64 -20.59 8.75
N GLU A 27 15.23 -21.04 9.93
CA GLU A 27 15.92 -20.76 11.19
C GLU A 27 17.31 -21.40 11.23
N LYS A 28 17.47 -22.66 10.78
CA LYS A 28 18.78 -23.31 10.65
C LYS A 28 19.71 -22.65 9.65
N ASP A 29 19.17 -22.13 8.56
CA ASP A 29 19.96 -21.38 7.56
C ASP A 29 20.36 -20.01 8.09
N LEU A 30 19.52 -19.38 8.92
CA LEU A 30 19.85 -18.17 9.67
C LEU A 30 20.95 -18.44 10.73
N GLU A 31 20.86 -19.54 11.49
CA GLU A 31 21.88 -19.94 12.46
C GLU A 31 23.22 -20.29 11.81
N LYS A 32 23.20 -20.91 10.64
CA LYS A 32 24.41 -21.35 9.94
C LYS A 32 25.11 -20.27 9.16
N ASN A 33 24.36 -19.29 8.62
CA ASN A 33 24.87 -18.22 7.77
C ASN A 33 25.01 -16.87 8.45
N ASP A 34 24.35 -16.64 9.60
CA ASP A 34 24.43 -15.40 10.37
C ASP A 34 24.09 -15.66 11.86
N PRO A 35 25.06 -16.07 12.68
CA PRO A 35 24.84 -16.27 14.12
C PRO A 35 24.46 -14.99 14.88
N ILE A 36 24.32 -13.86 14.19
CA ILE A 36 24.15 -12.54 14.78
C ILE A 36 22.67 -12.16 15.00
N TYR A 37 21.72 -12.83 14.31
CA TYR A 37 20.30 -12.49 14.45
C TYR A 37 19.59 -13.11 15.66
N LEU A 38 20.20 -14.09 16.32
CA LEU A 38 19.70 -14.70 17.55
C LEU A 38 20.54 -14.42 18.78
N GLN A 39 21.71 -13.80 18.62
CA GLN A 39 22.49 -13.34 19.75
C GLN A 39 22.05 -11.90 20.10
N PRO A 40 21.87 -11.59 21.40
CA PRO A 40 21.91 -10.21 21.83
C PRO A 40 23.25 -9.64 21.32
N ILE A 41 23.21 -8.47 20.70
CA ILE A 41 24.35 -7.82 20.07
C ILE A 41 25.51 -7.82 21.09
N HIS A 42 26.47 -8.75 20.93
CA HIS A 42 27.74 -8.73 21.67
C HIS A 42 28.61 -7.62 21.07
N GLU A 43 28.45 -6.41 21.53
CA GLU A 43 29.44 -5.36 21.35
C GLU A 43 30.57 -5.51 22.39
N SER A 44 31.74 -5.06 21.98
CA SER A 44 32.99 -5.12 22.71
C SER A 44 32.89 -4.77 24.20
N LYS A 45 33.65 -5.51 25.00
CA LYS A 45 33.88 -5.28 26.43
C LYS A 45 34.24 -3.81 26.69
N ASN A 46 33.38 -3.12 27.38
CA ASN A 46 33.48 -1.99 28.26
C ASN A 46 32.41 -0.94 27.97
N GLU A 47 31.24 -1.21 28.52
CA GLU A 47 30.30 -0.19 28.98
C GLU A 47 29.14 -0.91 29.67
N ASN A 48 28.64 -0.41 30.78
CA ASN A 48 27.49 -0.93 31.51
C ASN A 48 26.27 -1.00 30.58
N ARG A 49 26.05 -2.16 29.96
CA ARG A 49 24.91 -2.40 29.11
C ARG A 49 23.76 -2.94 29.94
N GLU A 50 22.73 -2.13 30.10
CA GLU A 50 21.41 -2.62 30.40
C GLU A 50 20.98 -3.58 29.27
N GLU A 51 20.79 -4.86 29.59
CA GLU A 51 20.21 -5.82 28.65
C GLU A 51 18.84 -5.31 28.17
N LYS A 52 18.80 -4.85 26.93
CA LYS A 52 17.55 -4.44 26.29
C LYS A 52 16.76 -5.69 25.92
N LEU A 53 15.90 -6.13 26.83
CA LEU A 53 14.99 -7.24 26.56
C LEU A 53 13.87 -6.79 25.60
N LEU A 54 13.65 -7.58 24.56
CA LEU A 54 12.52 -7.40 23.65
C LEU A 54 11.25 -7.85 24.38
N THR A 55 10.43 -6.90 24.80
CA THR A 55 9.18 -7.21 25.49
C THR A 55 7.99 -6.94 24.57
N LYS A 56 6.98 -7.82 24.71
CA LYS A 56 5.68 -7.65 24.06
C LYS A 56 4.88 -6.63 24.89
N GLY A 57 4.74 -5.43 24.34
CA GLY A 57 3.97 -4.35 24.95
C GLY A 57 2.54 -4.26 24.42
N SER A 58 1.89 -3.13 24.69
CA SER A 58 0.61 -2.74 24.09
C SER A 58 0.79 -2.25 22.65
N ILE A 59 -0.27 -2.32 21.87
CA ILE A 59 -0.33 -1.68 20.54
C ILE A 59 -0.22 -0.16 20.67
N ASP A 60 0.18 0.50 19.60
CA ASP A 60 0.17 1.97 19.54
C ASP A 60 -1.27 2.48 19.43
N VAL A 61 -1.86 2.85 20.57
CA VAL A 61 -3.26 3.28 20.68
C VAL A 61 -3.51 4.57 19.89
N TYR A 62 -2.56 5.51 19.86
CA TYR A 62 -2.72 6.75 19.09
C TYR A 62 -2.80 6.48 17.59
N PHE A 63 -1.96 5.58 17.06
CA PHE A 63 -2.03 5.16 15.67
C PHE A 63 -3.37 4.51 15.36
N LEU A 64 -3.84 3.60 16.23
CA LEU A 64 -5.14 2.94 16.08
C LEU A 64 -6.29 3.94 16.06
N LEU A 65 -6.32 4.91 16.98
CA LEU A 65 -7.38 5.93 17.04
C LEU A 65 -7.42 6.80 15.78
N ILE A 66 -6.25 7.16 15.23
CA ILE A 66 -6.18 7.93 13.98
C ILE A 66 -6.72 7.10 12.80
N VAL A 67 -6.34 5.81 12.71
CA VAL A 67 -6.86 4.91 11.67
C VAL A 67 -8.38 4.79 11.76
N ILE A 68 -8.92 4.60 12.97
CA ILE A 68 -10.37 4.53 13.19
C ILE A 68 -11.06 5.85 12.79
N ALA A 69 -10.50 7.00 13.16
CA ALA A 69 -11.05 8.31 12.80
C ALA A 69 -11.10 8.52 11.29
N ILE A 70 -10.02 8.16 10.57
CA ILE A 70 -9.95 8.24 9.09
C ILE A 70 -10.98 7.29 8.47
N ALA A 71 -11.06 6.04 8.95
CA ALA A 71 -12.00 5.05 8.41
C ALA A 71 -13.45 5.45 8.62
N LEU A 72 -13.82 5.97 9.80
CA LEU A 72 -15.18 6.48 10.09
C LEU A 72 -15.52 7.68 9.21
N PHE A 73 -14.59 8.62 9.05
CA PHE A 73 -14.78 9.75 8.17
C PHE A 73 -14.93 9.27 6.70
N GLY A 74 -14.12 8.30 6.29
CA GLY A 74 -14.23 7.66 4.98
C GLY A 74 -15.61 7.05 4.73
N VAL A 75 -16.19 6.34 5.72
CA VAL A 75 -17.55 5.77 5.61
C VAL A 75 -18.60 6.85 5.40
N VAL A 76 -18.53 7.96 6.17
CA VAL A 76 -19.48 9.09 6.03
C VAL A 76 -19.39 9.71 4.64
N MET A 77 -18.17 9.97 4.15
CA MET A 77 -17.97 10.57 2.84
C MET A 77 -18.27 9.59 1.70
N ALA A 78 -17.98 8.29 1.87
CA ALA A 78 -18.38 7.27 0.91
C ALA A 78 -19.92 7.22 0.76
N TYR A 79 -20.69 7.36 1.86
CA TYR A 79 -22.13 7.48 1.80
C TYR A 79 -22.55 8.71 1.02
N SER A 80 -22.07 9.87 1.42
CA SER A 80 -22.45 11.12 0.76
C SER A 80 -22.16 11.10 -0.74
N ALA A 81 -20.96 10.66 -1.14
CA ALA A 81 -20.53 10.62 -2.53
C ALA A 81 -21.27 9.55 -3.38
N SER A 82 -21.68 8.43 -2.77
CA SER A 82 -22.24 7.29 -3.49
C SER A 82 -23.77 7.16 -3.45
N SER A 83 -24.45 7.90 -2.59
CA SER A 83 -25.90 7.75 -2.36
C SER A 83 -26.73 7.88 -3.62
N PHE A 84 -26.46 8.90 -4.45
CA PHE A 84 -27.15 9.09 -5.74
C PHE A 84 -26.85 7.97 -6.74
N THR A 85 -25.59 7.58 -6.87
CA THR A 85 -25.18 6.51 -7.79
C THR A 85 -25.80 5.16 -7.37
N GLY A 86 -25.84 4.90 -6.06
CA GLY A 86 -26.49 3.72 -5.50
C GLY A 86 -27.97 3.66 -5.77
N GLU A 87 -28.69 4.74 -5.54
CA GLU A 87 -30.13 4.84 -5.83
C GLU A 87 -30.40 4.66 -7.32
N LYS A 88 -29.67 5.39 -8.18
CA LYS A 88 -29.89 5.41 -9.62
C LYS A 88 -29.62 4.05 -10.31
N TYR A 89 -28.54 3.36 -9.95
CA TYR A 89 -28.08 2.17 -10.67
C TYR A 89 -28.38 0.86 -9.94
N MET A 90 -28.53 0.88 -8.60
CA MET A 90 -28.74 -0.31 -7.79
C MET A 90 -30.09 -0.32 -7.06
N GLY A 91 -30.88 0.79 -7.15
CA GLY A 91 -32.14 0.94 -6.43
C GLY A 91 -32.00 1.02 -4.91
N ASP A 92 -30.80 1.23 -4.38
CA ASP A 92 -30.50 1.34 -2.95
C ASP A 92 -29.40 2.38 -2.70
N SER A 93 -29.77 3.50 -2.10
CA SER A 93 -28.84 4.59 -1.75
C SER A 93 -27.72 4.16 -0.80
N LEU A 94 -27.94 3.10 -0.03
CA LEU A 94 -26.97 2.53 0.92
C LEU A 94 -26.11 1.41 0.32
N TYR A 95 -26.31 1.03 -0.95
CA TYR A 95 -25.61 -0.11 -1.58
C TYR A 95 -24.09 -0.05 -1.38
N TYR A 96 -23.47 1.05 -1.80
CA TYR A 96 -21.99 1.21 -1.70
C TYR A 96 -21.50 1.28 -0.26
N VAL A 97 -22.26 1.89 0.64
CA VAL A 97 -21.91 1.98 2.07
C VAL A 97 -21.98 0.63 2.75
N LYS A 98 -23.06 -0.13 2.53
CA LYS A 98 -23.19 -1.50 3.05
C LYS A 98 -21.99 -2.35 2.60
N ARG A 99 -21.59 -2.22 1.35
CA ARG A 99 -20.42 -2.91 0.79
C ARG A 99 -19.12 -2.41 1.43
N HIS A 100 -18.94 -1.11 1.56
CA HIS A 100 -17.76 -0.50 2.19
C HIS A 100 -17.59 -0.94 3.65
N VAL A 101 -18.64 -0.85 4.46
CA VAL A 101 -18.65 -1.32 5.86
C VAL A 101 -18.45 -2.83 5.93
N GLY A 102 -19.07 -3.60 5.04
CA GLY A 102 -18.88 -5.05 4.95
C GLY A 102 -17.42 -5.43 4.71
N PHE A 103 -16.71 -4.71 3.82
CA PHE A 103 -15.28 -4.91 3.59
C PHE A 103 -14.42 -4.51 4.79
N ILE A 104 -14.79 -3.43 5.50
CA ILE A 104 -14.10 -3.06 6.76
C ILE A 104 -14.24 -4.18 7.78
N LEU A 105 -15.45 -4.69 8.01
CA LEU A 105 -15.70 -5.76 8.97
C LEU A 105 -14.96 -7.06 8.60
N LEU A 106 -14.99 -7.43 7.32
CA LEU A 106 -14.28 -8.61 6.83
C LEU A 106 -12.76 -8.46 6.98
N ALA A 107 -12.23 -7.26 6.66
CA ALA A 107 -10.83 -6.96 6.84
C ALA A 107 -10.41 -6.99 8.32
N LEU A 108 -11.22 -6.44 9.22
CA LEU A 108 -10.96 -6.50 10.65
C LEU A 108 -10.99 -7.93 11.18
N LEU A 109 -11.94 -8.75 10.74
CA LEU A 109 -12.01 -10.18 11.11
C LEU A 109 -10.71 -10.91 10.73
N GLY A 110 -10.17 -10.63 9.54
CA GLY A 110 -8.89 -11.18 9.09
C GLY A 110 -7.68 -10.57 9.82
N THR A 111 -7.69 -9.26 10.06
CA THR A 111 -6.52 -8.51 10.54
C THR A 111 -6.29 -8.64 12.05
N VAL A 112 -7.37 -8.60 12.86
CA VAL A 112 -7.27 -8.61 14.33
C VAL A 112 -6.50 -9.83 14.88
N PRO A 113 -6.73 -11.07 14.39
CA PRO A 113 -5.92 -12.22 14.83
C PRO A 113 -4.42 -12.04 14.56
N PHE A 114 -4.06 -11.48 13.39
CA PHE A 114 -2.65 -11.22 13.07
C PHE A 114 -2.03 -10.18 14.01
N VAL A 115 -2.77 -9.12 14.36
CA VAL A 115 -2.30 -8.11 15.32
C VAL A 115 -2.07 -8.74 16.70
N ILE A 116 -2.93 -9.67 17.14
CA ILE A 116 -2.89 -10.25 18.48
C ILE A 116 -1.85 -11.37 18.59
N PHE A 117 -1.77 -12.26 17.62
CA PHE A 117 -1.05 -13.54 17.76
C PHE A 117 0.27 -13.60 17.01
N VAL A 118 0.48 -12.75 15.97
CA VAL A 118 1.62 -12.89 15.07
C VAL A 118 2.84 -12.16 15.60
N ARG A 119 4.01 -12.84 15.52
CA ARG A 119 5.33 -12.26 15.84
C ARG A 119 5.94 -11.58 14.61
N PRO A 120 6.85 -10.59 14.77
CA PRO A 120 7.49 -9.91 13.64
C PRO A 120 8.22 -10.84 12.66
N SER A 121 8.77 -11.95 13.15
CA SER A 121 9.45 -12.97 12.31
C SER A 121 8.53 -13.60 11.26
N PHE A 122 7.23 -13.72 11.53
CA PHE A 122 6.24 -14.23 10.58
C PHE A 122 6.18 -13.37 9.31
N TRP A 123 6.26 -12.06 9.44
CA TRP A 123 6.15 -11.14 8.30
C TRP A 123 7.27 -11.32 7.28
N ARG A 124 8.43 -11.89 7.68
CA ARG A 124 9.51 -12.24 6.76
C ARG A 124 9.11 -13.36 5.81
N ILE A 125 8.55 -14.45 6.34
CA ILE A 125 8.07 -15.59 5.53
C ILE A 125 6.84 -15.17 4.73
N PHE A 126 5.90 -14.47 5.38
CA PHE A 126 4.70 -13.94 4.74
C PHE A 126 5.05 -13.05 3.54
N GLY A 127 6.09 -12.22 3.64
CA GLY A 127 6.55 -11.38 2.55
C GLY A 127 6.99 -12.18 1.32
N ILE A 128 7.75 -13.26 1.50
CA ILE A 128 8.17 -14.14 0.40
C ILE A 128 6.97 -14.81 -0.26
N VAL A 129 6.05 -15.34 0.55
CA VAL A 129 4.84 -16.01 0.05
C VAL A 129 3.94 -15.04 -0.71
N THR A 130 3.73 -13.85 -0.14
CA THR A 130 2.89 -12.80 -0.76
C THR A 130 3.52 -12.29 -2.05
N TYR A 131 4.86 -12.19 -2.11
CA TYR A 131 5.55 -11.79 -3.34
C TYR A 131 5.40 -12.84 -4.44
N ALA A 132 5.61 -14.12 -4.12
CA ALA A 132 5.40 -15.21 -5.07
C ALA A 132 3.93 -15.26 -5.54
N ALA A 133 2.98 -15.14 -4.61
CA ALA A 133 1.55 -15.07 -4.92
C ALA A 133 1.22 -13.86 -5.81
N SER A 134 1.83 -12.70 -5.56
CA SER A 134 1.66 -11.50 -6.39
C SER A 134 2.11 -11.73 -7.83
N VAL A 135 3.27 -12.36 -8.03
CA VAL A 135 3.75 -12.67 -9.38
C VAL A 135 2.76 -13.59 -10.11
N VAL A 136 2.27 -14.64 -9.44
CA VAL A 136 1.29 -15.56 -10.01
C VAL A 136 -0.02 -14.84 -10.32
N LEU A 137 -0.54 -14.00 -9.42
CA LEU A 137 -1.78 -13.25 -9.64
C LEU A 137 -1.65 -12.21 -10.75
N LEU A 138 -0.50 -11.53 -10.87
CA LEU A 138 -0.24 -10.59 -11.96
C LEU A 138 -0.18 -11.31 -13.32
N ILE A 139 0.41 -12.51 -13.38
CA ILE A 139 0.38 -13.34 -14.60
C ILE A 139 -1.06 -13.82 -14.88
N ALA A 140 -1.78 -14.25 -13.84
CA ALA A 140 -3.15 -14.72 -13.99
C ALA A 140 -4.08 -13.61 -14.52
N VAL A 141 -3.95 -12.36 -14.04
CA VAL A 141 -4.79 -11.26 -14.52
C VAL A 141 -4.56 -10.94 -15.98
N LEU A 142 -3.36 -11.16 -16.52
CA LEU A 142 -3.09 -10.97 -17.95
C LEU A 142 -3.80 -12.01 -18.84
N VAL A 143 -4.16 -13.18 -18.26
CA VAL A 143 -4.84 -14.27 -19.00
C VAL A 143 -6.35 -14.25 -18.79
N VAL A 144 -6.80 -14.06 -17.54
CA VAL A 144 -8.23 -14.23 -17.17
C VAL A 144 -8.85 -12.96 -16.57
N GLY A 145 -8.14 -11.84 -16.58
CA GLY A 145 -8.62 -10.60 -15.97
C GLY A 145 -9.74 -9.93 -16.74
N ASP A 146 -10.62 -9.25 -16.00
CA ASP A 146 -11.67 -8.41 -16.58
C ASP A 146 -11.09 -7.08 -17.09
N THR A 147 -11.57 -6.65 -18.25
CA THR A 147 -11.19 -5.37 -18.84
C THR A 147 -12.08 -4.25 -18.29
N GLY A 148 -11.47 -3.37 -17.50
CA GLY A 148 -12.11 -2.13 -17.05
C GLY A 148 -11.32 -0.91 -17.53
N GLY A 149 -11.98 0.03 -18.22
CA GLY A 149 -11.32 1.25 -18.72
C GLY A 149 -10.18 1.00 -19.72
N GLY A 150 -10.27 -0.07 -20.53
CA GLY A 150 -9.28 -0.41 -21.56
C GLY A 150 -8.04 -1.14 -21.05
N ALA A 151 -8.02 -1.61 -19.80
CA ALA A 151 -6.92 -2.37 -19.23
C ALA A 151 -7.41 -3.55 -18.38
N GLN A 152 -6.72 -4.69 -18.47
CA GLN A 152 -6.96 -5.88 -17.66
C GLN A 152 -6.26 -5.74 -16.30
N ARG A 153 -7.02 -5.45 -15.23
CA ARG A 153 -6.45 -5.14 -13.90
C ARG A 153 -7.14 -5.85 -12.74
N TRP A 154 -8.29 -6.48 -13.01
CA TRP A 154 -9.17 -7.02 -11.99
C TRP A 154 -9.43 -8.51 -12.23
N ILE A 155 -9.45 -9.28 -11.15
CA ILE A 155 -9.90 -10.68 -11.19
C ILE A 155 -11.19 -10.73 -10.39
N ALA A 156 -12.30 -11.11 -11.04
CA ALA A 156 -13.58 -11.33 -10.37
C ALA A 156 -13.60 -12.75 -9.76
N ILE A 157 -13.84 -12.82 -8.45
CA ILE A 157 -14.02 -14.08 -7.71
C ILE A 157 -15.38 -14.00 -7.00
N GLY A 158 -16.44 -14.43 -7.69
CA GLY A 158 -17.80 -14.26 -7.20
C GLY A 158 -18.16 -12.78 -7.01
N PRO A 159 -18.63 -12.35 -5.84
CA PRO A 159 -18.99 -10.96 -5.58
C PRO A 159 -17.78 -10.04 -5.31
N LEU A 160 -16.58 -10.60 -5.24
CA LEU A 160 -15.34 -9.89 -4.93
C LEU A 160 -14.53 -9.64 -6.19
N THR A 161 -14.04 -8.42 -6.35
CA THR A 161 -13.06 -8.08 -7.38
C THR A 161 -11.70 -7.83 -6.71
N ILE A 162 -10.69 -8.58 -7.10
CA ILE A 162 -9.33 -8.46 -6.56
C ILE A 162 -8.46 -7.75 -7.58
N GLN A 163 -7.71 -6.75 -7.12
CA GLN A 163 -6.69 -6.10 -7.92
C GLN A 163 -5.29 -6.59 -7.48
N PRO A 164 -4.63 -7.43 -8.28
CA PRO A 164 -3.34 -8.03 -7.91
C PRO A 164 -2.26 -7.00 -7.59
N SER A 165 -2.25 -5.86 -8.28
CA SER A 165 -1.28 -4.78 -8.06
C SER A 165 -1.38 -4.15 -6.65
N GLU A 166 -2.54 -4.20 -5.97
CA GLU A 166 -2.66 -3.74 -4.58
C GLU A 166 -1.91 -4.68 -3.62
N ILE A 167 -2.03 -5.99 -3.82
CA ILE A 167 -1.28 -7.01 -3.06
C ILE A 167 0.22 -6.85 -3.33
N SER A 168 0.58 -6.58 -4.59
CA SER A 168 1.97 -6.45 -5.03
C SER A 168 2.70 -5.29 -4.35
N LYS A 169 2.01 -4.17 -4.06
CA LYS A 169 2.59 -3.04 -3.30
C LYS A 169 3.05 -3.48 -1.90
N VAL A 170 2.22 -4.25 -1.19
CA VAL A 170 2.57 -4.79 0.13
C VAL A 170 3.70 -5.81 0.03
N ALA A 171 3.62 -6.70 -0.95
CA ALA A 171 4.60 -7.74 -1.19
C ALA A 171 6.00 -7.16 -1.47
N VAL A 172 6.08 -6.12 -2.30
CA VAL A 172 7.34 -5.41 -2.60
C VAL A 172 7.91 -4.78 -1.34
N VAL A 173 7.08 -4.12 -0.51
CA VAL A 173 7.54 -3.55 0.77
C VAL A 173 8.16 -4.63 1.66
N LEU A 174 7.47 -5.76 1.85
CA LEU A 174 7.92 -6.83 2.73
C LEU A 174 9.21 -7.51 2.22
N VAL A 175 9.28 -7.81 0.92
CA VAL A 175 10.44 -8.48 0.31
C VAL A 175 11.65 -7.56 0.27
N LEU A 176 11.47 -6.29 -0.09
CA LEU A 176 12.58 -5.34 -0.08
C LEU A 176 13.10 -5.09 1.34
N ALA A 177 12.19 -4.97 2.33
CA ALA A 177 12.58 -4.87 3.74
C ALA A 177 13.39 -6.10 4.17
N LEU A 178 13.00 -7.30 3.73
CA LEU A 178 13.73 -8.54 4.00
C LEU A 178 15.13 -8.53 3.35
N ILE A 179 15.22 -8.20 2.07
CA ILE A 179 16.49 -8.14 1.33
C ILE A 179 17.43 -7.12 1.98
N MET A 180 16.96 -5.89 2.19
CA MET A 180 17.78 -4.80 2.72
C MET A 180 18.23 -5.06 4.17
N SER A 181 17.36 -5.66 5.00
CA SER A 181 17.73 -6.01 6.38
C SER A 181 18.71 -7.20 6.44
N ARG A 182 18.50 -8.23 5.60
CA ARG A 182 19.36 -9.43 5.56
C ARG A 182 20.80 -9.11 5.12
N TYR A 183 20.95 -8.19 4.20
CA TYR A 183 22.25 -7.82 3.63
C TYR A 183 22.77 -6.48 4.13
N GLU A 184 22.23 -5.93 5.23
CA GLU A 184 22.61 -4.63 5.80
C GLU A 184 24.11 -4.46 5.92
N LYS A 185 24.81 -5.40 6.59
CA LYS A 185 26.29 -5.35 6.74
C LYS A 185 27.03 -5.37 5.41
N LYS A 186 26.55 -6.16 4.42
CA LYS A 186 27.19 -6.22 3.09
C LYS A 186 26.97 -4.93 2.32
N ILE A 187 25.88 -4.24 2.57
CA ILE A 187 25.54 -2.94 1.98
C ILE A 187 26.40 -1.83 2.62
N GLU A 188 26.58 -1.85 3.94
CA GLU A 188 27.33 -0.82 4.68
C GLU A 188 28.85 -0.96 4.55
N LEU A 189 29.38 -2.17 4.72
CA LEU A 189 30.83 -2.43 4.77
C LEU A 189 31.52 -2.44 3.41
N SER A 190 30.80 -2.71 2.34
CA SER A 190 31.38 -2.82 1.02
C SER A 190 31.38 -1.48 0.29
N GLN A 191 32.37 -0.63 0.56
CA GLN A 191 32.66 0.55 -0.27
C GLN A 191 33.17 0.20 -1.66
N ARG A 192 33.53 -1.08 -1.92
CA ARG A 192 34.02 -1.60 -3.20
C ARG A 192 32.89 -2.24 -4.00
N PHE A 193 33.03 -2.20 -5.33
CA PHE A 193 32.08 -2.51 -6.39
C PHE A 193 31.27 -3.82 -6.26
N GLY A 194 31.69 -4.83 -5.47
CA GLY A 194 31.06 -6.15 -5.47
C GLY A 194 29.83 -6.31 -4.60
N GLY A 195 29.93 -6.00 -3.30
CA GLY A 195 28.86 -6.33 -2.32
C GLY A 195 27.75 -5.31 -2.29
N HIS A 196 28.07 -4.02 -2.28
CA HIS A 196 27.09 -2.95 -2.24
C HIS A 196 26.20 -2.92 -3.48
N PHE A 197 26.78 -3.00 -4.68
CA PHE A 197 26.03 -3.05 -5.94
C PHE A 197 25.14 -4.28 -6.02
N LYS A 198 25.66 -5.46 -5.69
CA LYS A 198 24.89 -6.71 -5.77
C LYS A 198 23.68 -6.69 -4.84
N TYR A 199 23.86 -6.36 -3.56
CA TYR A 199 22.81 -6.50 -2.54
C TYR A 199 22.04 -5.21 -2.29
N GLY A 200 22.64 -4.05 -2.54
CA GLY A 200 22.00 -2.76 -2.38
C GLY A 200 21.28 -2.24 -3.64
N VAL A 201 21.60 -2.78 -4.83
CA VAL A 201 21.04 -2.31 -6.09
C VAL A 201 20.47 -3.45 -6.93
N LEU A 202 21.29 -4.46 -7.28
CA LEU A 202 20.90 -5.47 -8.27
C LEU A 202 19.77 -6.38 -7.75
N VAL A 203 19.91 -6.95 -6.55
CA VAL A 203 18.92 -7.89 -5.99
C VAL A 203 17.59 -7.18 -5.70
N PRO A 204 17.54 -6.03 -4.99
CA PRO A 204 16.29 -5.31 -4.82
C PRO A 204 15.75 -4.76 -6.15
N GLY A 205 16.62 -4.34 -7.06
CA GLY A 205 16.24 -3.87 -8.39
C GLY A 205 15.56 -4.95 -9.23
N ILE A 206 16.04 -6.19 -9.23
CA ILE A 206 15.38 -7.32 -9.90
C ILE A 206 13.99 -7.56 -9.30
N ALA A 207 13.85 -7.54 -7.97
CA ALA A 207 12.56 -7.74 -7.32
C ALA A 207 11.56 -6.65 -7.71
N ILE A 208 11.98 -5.38 -7.77
CA ILE A 208 11.13 -4.27 -8.22
C ILE A 208 10.80 -4.43 -9.71
N ALA A 209 11.81 -4.68 -10.56
CA ALA A 209 11.65 -4.78 -12.00
C ALA A 209 10.70 -5.91 -12.43
N THR A 210 10.71 -7.04 -11.73
CA THR A 210 9.79 -8.16 -12.00
C THR A 210 8.32 -7.73 -11.81
N ILE A 211 7.99 -7.12 -10.67
CA ILE A 211 6.62 -6.66 -10.42
C ILE A 211 6.26 -5.49 -11.33
N CYS A 212 7.14 -4.50 -11.47
CA CYS A 212 6.91 -3.36 -12.36
C CYS A 212 6.71 -3.77 -13.81
N GLY A 213 7.48 -4.75 -14.30
CA GLY A 213 7.33 -5.28 -15.64
C GLY A 213 5.96 -5.94 -15.87
N LEU A 214 5.49 -6.75 -14.92
CA LEU A 214 4.16 -7.37 -15.00
C LEU A 214 3.03 -6.32 -14.94
N VAL A 215 3.12 -5.36 -14.02
CA VAL A 215 2.15 -4.26 -13.88
C VAL A 215 2.13 -3.34 -15.12
N MET A 216 3.27 -3.20 -15.80
CA MET A 216 3.36 -2.46 -17.06
C MET A 216 2.58 -3.17 -18.18
N LEU A 217 2.64 -4.51 -18.22
CA LEU A 217 1.86 -5.31 -19.19
C LEU A 217 0.34 -5.19 -18.96
N GLU A 218 -0.11 -4.96 -17.72
CA GLU A 218 -1.51 -4.65 -17.38
C GLU A 218 -1.94 -3.23 -17.80
N ARG A 219 -1.05 -2.41 -18.39
CA ARG A 219 -1.26 -0.99 -18.69
C ARG A 219 -1.65 -0.16 -17.45
N HIS A 220 -1.13 -0.54 -16.26
CA HIS A 220 -1.46 0.13 -14.99
C HIS A 220 -0.35 1.09 -14.57
N LEU A 221 -0.24 2.24 -15.27
CA LEU A 221 0.82 3.23 -15.04
C LEU A 221 0.88 3.75 -13.60
N SER A 222 -0.28 3.98 -12.97
CA SER A 222 -0.34 4.45 -11.57
C SER A 222 0.26 3.46 -10.58
N GLY A 223 -0.06 2.16 -10.75
CA GLY A 223 0.52 1.09 -9.95
C GLY A 223 2.02 0.97 -10.15
N LEU A 224 2.48 1.09 -11.40
CA LEU A 224 3.90 1.09 -11.76
C LEU A 224 4.68 2.20 -11.03
N VAL A 225 4.17 3.44 -11.07
CA VAL A 225 4.81 4.58 -10.44
C VAL A 225 4.89 4.42 -8.93
N ILE A 226 3.78 4.01 -8.28
CA ILE A 226 3.76 3.79 -6.83
C ILE A 226 4.74 2.68 -6.41
N ILE A 227 4.75 1.54 -7.11
CA ILE A 227 5.64 0.41 -6.79
C ILE A 227 7.10 0.82 -6.99
N GLY A 228 7.41 1.52 -8.07
CA GLY A 228 8.76 2.03 -8.33
C GLY A 228 9.24 3.00 -7.26
N LEU A 229 8.41 3.99 -6.89
CA LEU A 229 8.72 4.95 -5.83
C LEU A 229 8.86 4.28 -4.46
N LEU A 230 7.99 3.31 -4.12
CA LEU A 230 8.13 2.53 -2.89
C LEU A 230 9.45 1.77 -2.84
N GLY A 231 9.82 1.14 -3.96
CA GLY A 231 11.10 0.46 -4.08
C GLY A 231 12.27 1.40 -3.82
N LEU A 232 12.27 2.58 -4.44
CA LEU A 232 13.29 3.60 -4.25
C LEU A 232 13.36 4.09 -2.79
N ILE A 233 12.22 4.35 -2.16
CA ILE A 233 12.14 4.79 -0.75
C ILE A 233 12.76 3.73 0.16
N ILE A 234 12.39 2.44 -0.01
CA ILE A 234 12.91 1.36 0.83
C ILE A 234 14.40 1.15 0.61
N MET A 235 14.87 1.19 -0.64
CA MET A 235 16.30 1.12 -0.96
C MET A 235 17.09 2.29 -0.33
N PHE A 236 16.54 3.50 -0.39
CA PHE A 236 17.17 4.67 0.21
C PHE A 236 17.28 4.55 1.74
N ILE A 237 16.19 4.21 2.44
CA ILE A 237 16.17 4.02 3.90
C ILE A 237 17.00 2.80 4.29
N GLY A 238 17.04 1.77 3.44
CA GLY A 238 17.81 0.55 3.61
C GLY A 238 19.32 0.73 3.51
N GLY A 239 19.80 1.91 3.06
CA GLY A 239 21.22 2.25 3.03
C GLY A 239 21.89 2.19 1.67
N THR A 240 21.11 2.15 0.56
CA THR A 240 21.67 2.23 -0.80
C THR A 240 22.39 3.58 -0.99
N GLN A 241 23.60 3.55 -1.55
CA GLN A 241 24.41 4.77 -1.76
C GLN A 241 23.72 5.77 -2.69
N LYS A 242 23.82 7.06 -2.35
CA LYS A 242 23.20 8.17 -3.08
C LYS A 242 23.54 8.18 -4.57
N LYS A 243 24.77 7.82 -4.96
CA LYS A 243 25.18 7.72 -6.38
C LYS A 243 24.34 6.73 -7.17
N TRP A 244 24.07 5.55 -6.61
CA TRP A 244 23.24 4.54 -7.27
C TRP A 244 21.78 4.95 -7.30
N MET A 245 21.31 5.58 -6.23
CA MET A 245 19.96 6.16 -6.20
C MET A 245 19.80 7.19 -7.33
N ALA A 246 20.77 8.10 -7.51
CA ALA A 246 20.74 9.10 -8.59
C ALA A 246 20.72 8.43 -9.99
N ILE A 247 21.52 7.37 -10.19
CA ILE A 247 21.53 6.61 -11.45
C ILE A 247 20.18 5.93 -11.71
N ILE A 248 19.60 5.27 -10.69
CA ILE A 248 18.29 4.59 -10.83
C ILE A 248 17.17 5.62 -11.08
N CYS A 249 17.19 6.75 -10.36
CA CYS A 249 16.22 7.83 -10.60
C CYS A 249 16.36 8.41 -12.02
N GLY A 250 17.60 8.62 -12.48
CA GLY A 250 17.87 9.08 -13.86
C GLY A 250 17.38 8.07 -14.91
N ALA A 251 17.68 6.78 -14.72
CA ALA A 251 17.18 5.72 -15.60
C ALA A 251 15.65 5.62 -15.59
N GLY A 252 15.03 5.76 -14.41
CA GLY A 252 13.57 5.83 -14.27
C GLY A 252 12.95 7.02 -15.00
N ALA A 253 13.55 8.21 -14.90
CA ALA A 253 13.11 9.39 -15.63
C ALA A 253 13.20 9.20 -17.15
N VAL A 254 14.30 8.60 -17.64
CA VAL A 254 14.44 8.26 -19.05
C VAL A 254 13.36 7.24 -19.48
N LEU A 255 13.09 6.23 -18.67
CA LEU A 255 12.04 5.25 -18.96
C LEU A 255 10.66 5.92 -19.06
N VAL A 256 10.31 6.79 -18.10
CA VAL A 256 9.05 7.56 -18.15
C VAL A 256 8.99 8.40 -19.41
N PHE A 257 10.07 9.07 -19.77
CA PHE A 257 10.14 9.88 -21.00
C PHE A 257 9.92 9.03 -22.25
N VAL A 258 10.55 7.84 -22.34
CA VAL A 258 10.33 6.90 -23.45
C VAL A 258 8.87 6.43 -23.51
N VAL A 259 8.26 6.09 -22.35
CA VAL A 259 6.85 5.70 -22.30
C VAL A 259 5.93 6.83 -22.79
N LEU A 260 6.25 8.07 -22.45
CA LEU A 260 5.52 9.23 -22.96
C LEU A 260 5.67 9.42 -24.48
N LEU A 261 6.79 9.05 -25.06
CA LEU A 261 6.99 9.13 -26.51
C LEU A 261 6.26 8.03 -27.29
N VAL A 262 6.06 6.85 -26.68
CA VAL A 262 5.55 5.66 -27.38
C VAL A 262 4.07 5.39 -27.10
N SER A 263 3.53 5.85 -25.97
CA SER A 263 2.18 5.56 -25.54
C SER A 263 1.23 6.75 -25.77
N ASP A 264 0.32 6.63 -26.75
CA ASP A 264 -0.72 7.61 -27.01
C ASP A 264 -1.56 7.91 -25.77
N TYR A 265 -1.89 6.87 -24.99
CA TYR A 265 -2.64 7.01 -23.74
C TYR A 265 -1.91 7.85 -22.69
N ALA A 266 -0.58 7.69 -22.56
CA ALA A 266 0.20 8.50 -21.63
C ALA A 266 0.35 9.95 -22.13
N GLN A 267 0.53 10.13 -23.45
CA GLN A 267 0.58 11.45 -24.09
C GLN A 267 -0.73 12.23 -23.89
N GLU A 268 -1.87 11.60 -24.18
CA GLU A 268 -3.18 12.23 -24.00
C GLU A 268 -3.39 12.73 -22.57
N ARG A 269 -3.05 11.92 -21.56
CA ARG A 269 -3.18 12.32 -20.15
C ARG A 269 -2.28 13.48 -19.77
N VAL A 270 -1.03 13.50 -20.25
CA VAL A 270 -0.10 14.59 -19.97
C VAL A 270 -0.49 15.86 -20.73
N LEU A 271 -0.91 15.74 -21.99
CA LEU A 271 -1.38 16.89 -22.77
C LEU A 271 -2.67 17.47 -22.19
N THR A 272 -3.63 16.63 -21.78
CA THR A 272 -4.85 17.07 -21.09
C THR A 272 -4.53 17.81 -19.80
N TRP A 273 -3.55 17.33 -19.03
CA TRP A 273 -3.12 18.00 -17.80
C TRP A 273 -2.44 19.36 -18.05
N LEU A 274 -1.50 19.41 -18.99
CA LEU A 274 -0.76 20.66 -19.28
C LEU A 274 -1.61 21.71 -19.98
N PHE A 275 -2.56 21.29 -20.82
CA PHE A 275 -3.37 22.15 -21.67
C PHE A 275 -4.86 21.88 -21.47
N ILE A 276 -5.30 21.84 -20.21
CA ILE A 276 -6.69 21.48 -19.85
C ILE A 276 -7.72 22.38 -20.53
N GLU A 277 -7.38 23.65 -20.80
CA GLU A 277 -8.23 24.61 -21.50
C GLU A 277 -8.44 24.30 -22.99
N LYS A 278 -7.49 23.53 -23.58
CA LYS A 278 -7.53 23.10 -24.99
C LYS A 278 -8.01 21.67 -25.16
N ALA A 279 -8.08 20.90 -24.07
CA ALA A 279 -8.55 19.53 -24.09
C ALA A 279 -10.07 19.50 -24.28
N ASP A 280 -10.59 18.37 -24.78
CA ASP A 280 -12.05 18.19 -24.94
C ASP A 280 -12.75 18.29 -23.57
N PRO A 281 -13.57 19.33 -23.34
CA PRO A 281 -14.25 19.51 -22.06
C PRO A 281 -15.29 18.44 -21.75
N GLN A 282 -15.79 17.69 -22.75
CA GLN A 282 -16.75 16.59 -22.59
C GLN A 282 -16.09 15.21 -22.68
N GLY A 283 -14.77 15.16 -22.99
CA GLY A 283 -13.98 13.97 -23.14
C GLY A 283 -12.95 13.79 -22.02
N SER A 284 -11.66 13.83 -22.39
CA SER A 284 -10.54 13.51 -21.50
C SER A 284 -10.38 14.49 -20.32
N ALA A 285 -10.79 15.75 -20.47
CA ALA A 285 -10.73 16.77 -19.41
C ALA A 285 -11.94 16.76 -18.46
N TRP A 286 -13.08 16.15 -18.85
CA TRP A 286 -14.34 16.23 -18.13
C TRP A 286 -14.24 15.96 -16.63
N GLN A 287 -13.69 14.80 -16.25
CA GLN A 287 -13.62 14.39 -14.86
C GLN A 287 -12.78 15.36 -14.01
N THR A 288 -11.65 15.83 -14.55
CA THR A 288 -10.76 16.77 -13.85
C THR A 288 -11.41 18.14 -13.70
N LEU A 289 -12.07 18.66 -14.76
CA LEU A 289 -12.78 19.94 -14.72
C LEU A 289 -13.92 19.91 -13.69
N GLN A 290 -14.75 18.87 -13.69
CA GLN A 290 -15.85 18.75 -12.71
C GLN A 290 -15.31 18.59 -11.28
N GLY A 291 -14.19 17.88 -11.10
CA GLY A 291 -13.49 17.81 -9.80
C GLY A 291 -13.00 19.18 -9.32
N MET A 292 -12.42 19.99 -10.20
CA MET A 292 -12.00 21.36 -9.87
C MET A 292 -13.19 22.29 -9.57
N TYR A 293 -14.30 22.15 -10.31
CA TYR A 293 -15.53 22.90 -10.01
C TYR A 293 -16.11 22.52 -8.65
N ALA A 294 -16.06 21.24 -8.26
CA ALA A 294 -16.43 20.79 -6.91
C ALA A 294 -15.58 21.51 -5.85
N ILE A 295 -14.26 21.50 -6.00
CA ILE A 295 -13.35 22.18 -5.07
C ILE A 295 -13.66 23.66 -4.98
N GLY A 296 -13.82 24.34 -6.13
CA GLY A 296 -14.07 25.79 -6.20
C GLY A 296 -15.42 26.21 -5.60
N SER A 297 -16.45 25.35 -5.75
CA SER A 297 -17.80 25.64 -5.22
C SER A 297 -17.93 25.47 -3.69
N GLY A 298 -17.01 24.71 -3.06
CA GLY A 298 -17.07 24.44 -1.63
C GLY A 298 -16.71 25.63 -0.73
N GLY A 299 -15.91 26.59 -1.19
CA GLY A 299 -15.48 27.74 -0.37
C GLY A 299 -14.83 27.31 0.96
N LEU A 300 -15.03 28.10 2.02
CA LEU A 300 -14.44 27.82 3.33
C LEU A 300 -15.19 26.72 4.10
N PHE A 301 -16.53 26.75 4.12
CA PHE A 301 -17.36 25.89 4.97
C PHE A 301 -18.09 24.79 4.22
N GLY A 302 -18.01 24.77 2.89
CA GLY A 302 -18.73 23.83 2.05
C GLY A 302 -20.20 24.19 1.84
N VAL A 303 -20.84 23.44 0.94
CA VAL A 303 -22.28 23.56 0.66
C VAL A 303 -23.14 22.75 1.64
N GLY A 304 -22.52 22.07 2.59
CA GLY A 304 -23.16 21.16 3.55
C GLY A 304 -23.08 19.70 3.13
N LEU A 305 -22.97 18.83 4.13
CA LEU A 305 -22.90 17.38 3.94
C LEU A 305 -24.13 16.88 3.20
N GLY A 306 -23.94 16.07 2.14
CA GLY A 306 -25.03 15.56 1.32
C GLY A 306 -25.50 16.49 0.20
N ASN A 307 -25.02 17.73 0.13
CA ASN A 307 -25.50 18.78 -0.80
C ASN A 307 -24.60 19.02 -2.01
N SER A 308 -23.59 18.15 -2.24
CA SER A 308 -22.77 18.23 -3.45
C SER A 308 -23.65 18.17 -4.71
N LYS A 309 -23.45 19.07 -5.64
CA LYS A 309 -24.08 19.04 -6.96
C LYS A 309 -23.29 18.14 -7.92
N GLN A 310 -21.98 18.08 -7.76
CA GLN A 310 -21.10 17.35 -8.67
C GLN A 310 -21.27 15.83 -8.58
N LYS A 311 -21.76 15.28 -7.46
CA LYS A 311 -22.07 13.85 -7.30
C LYS A 311 -23.27 13.37 -8.13
N PHE A 312 -24.12 14.26 -8.63
CA PHE A 312 -25.29 13.93 -9.44
C PHE A 312 -24.97 13.58 -10.90
N GLY A 313 -23.80 12.98 -11.15
CA GLY A 313 -23.37 12.46 -12.45
C GLY A 313 -22.46 13.42 -13.23
N TYR A 314 -22.08 14.55 -12.66
CA TYR A 314 -21.08 15.42 -13.26
C TYR A 314 -19.67 14.84 -13.08
N VAL A 315 -19.29 14.43 -11.87
CA VAL A 315 -18.09 13.62 -11.65
C VAL A 315 -18.42 12.16 -11.94
N SER A 316 -17.64 11.52 -12.82
CA SER A 316 -17.93 10.17 -13.33
C SER A 316 -17.99 9.09 -12.24
N GLU A 317 -17.06 9.12 -11.29
CA GLU A 317 -16.97 8.17 -10.18
C GLU A 317 -16.65 8.88 -8.86
N PRO A 318 -17.62 9.64 -8.31
CA PRO A 318 -17.39 10.49 -7.14
C PRO A 318 -17.04 9.71 -5.88
N GLN A 319 -17.39 8.42 -5.82
CA GLN A 319 -17.11 7.52 -4.69
C GLN A 319 -15.74 6.82 -4.77
N ASN A 320 -14.98 6.99 -5.84
CA ASN A 320 -13.70 6.34 -6.05
C ASN A 320 -12.53 7.33 -5.98
N ASP A 321 -11.91 7.66 -7.10
CA ASP A 321 -10.67 8.45 -7.18
C ASP A 321 -10.87 9.96 -6.99
N PHE A 322 -12.08 10.48 -7.21
CA PHE A 322 -12.43 11.88 -7.02
C PHE A 322 -13.21 12.19 -5.72
N ILE A 323 -13.23 11.26 -4.76
CA ILE A 323 -13.96 11.46 -3.51
C ILE A 323 -13.47 12.69 -2.72
N PHE A 324 -12.18 13.05 -2.84
CA PHE A 324 -11.63 14.25 -2.19
C PHE A 324 -12.25 15.55 -2.74
N SER A 325 -12.63 15.61 -4.02
CA SER A 325 -13.33 16.80 -4.57
C SER A 325 -14.72 16.95 -3.94
N ILE A 326 -15.42 15.83 -3.66
CA ILE A 326 -16.71 15.86 -2.97
C ILE A 326 -16.55 16.29 -1.51
N VAL A 327 -15.46 15.86 -0.83
CA VAL A 327 -15.11 16.39 0.51
C VAL A 327 -14.93 17.90 0.47
N CYS A 328 -14.20 18.42 -0.52
CA CYS A 328 -13.99 19.86 -0.69
C CYS A 328 -15.28 20.60 -0.98
N GLU A 329 -16.18 20.05 -1.82
CA GLU A 329 -17.48 20.69 -2.12
C GLU A 329 -18.38 20.73 -0.91
N GLU A 330 -18.56 19.59 -0.23
CA GLU A 330 -19.53 19.46 0.87
C GLU A 330 -19.06 20.09 2.19
N LEU A 331 -17.77 19.98 2.53
CA LEU A 331 -17.20 20.42 3.81
C LEU A 331 -16.25 21.63 3.64
N GLY A 332 -16.04 22.09 2.43
CA GLY A 332 -15.20 23.24 2.13
C GLY A 332 -13.72 23.03 2.45
N PHE A 333 -12.98 24.11 2.52
CA PHE A 333 -11.57 24.14 2.86
C PHE A 333 -11.31 23.54 4.26
N ILE A 334 -12.18 23.78 5.23
CA ILE A 334 -12.03 23.25 6.58
C ILE A 334 -12.09 21.71 6.58
N GLY A 335 -13.04 21.11 5.86
CA GLY A 335 -13.14 19.66 5.71
C GLY A 335 -11.94 19.05 5.00
N ALA A 336 -11.49 19.68 3.90
CA ALA A 336 -10.29 19.27 3.19
C ALA A 336 -9.03 19.33 4.07
N ALA A 337 -8.86 20.43 4.83
CA ALA A 337 -7.76 20.59 5.78
C ALA A 337 -7.80 19.54 6.88
N ALA A 338 -8.98 19.22 7.42
CA ALA A 338 -9.14 18.19 8.43
C ALA A 338 -8.70 16.81 7.93
N VAL A 339 -9.06 16.44 6.68
CA VAL A 339 -8.60 15.19 6.05
C VAL A 339 -7.08 15.20 5.89
N ILE A 340 -6.48 16.27 5.37
CA ILE A 340 -5.03 16.38 5.20
C ILE A 340 -4.32 16.26 6.55
N ILE A 341 -4.81 16.93 7.59
CA ILE A 341 -4.25 16.86 8.95
C ILE A 341 -4.35 15.43 9.51
N LEU A 342 -5.47 14.75 9.34
CA LEU A 342 -5.61 13.35 9.80
C LEU A 342 -4.59 12.44 9.11
N PHE A 343 -4.40 12.55 7.80
CA PHE A 343 -3.36 11.79 7.10
C PHE A 343 -1.96 12.21 7.58
N ALA A 344 -1.67 13.49 7.74
CA ALA A 344 -0.39 13.96 8.26
C ALA A 344 -0.08 13.38 9.65
N LEU A 345 -1.07 13.32 10.55
CA LEU A 345 -0.95 12.70 11.86
C LEU A 345 -0.70 11.19 11.76
N LEU A 346 -1.40 10.49 10.85
CA LEU A 346 -1.19 9.07 10.59
C LEU A 346 0.26 8.80 10.15
N LEU A 347 0.75 9.56 9.18
CA LEU A 347 2.09 9.44 8.64
C LEU A 347 3.14 9.75 9.71
N TRP A 348 2.98 10.85 10.43
CA TRP A 348 3.88 11.21 11.53
C TRP A 348 3.96 10.10 12.58
N ARG A 349 2.80 9.54 12.98
CA ARG A 349 2.79 8.46 13.97
C ARG A 349 3.40 7.17 13.42
N GLY A 350 3.11 6.82 12.16
CA GLY A 350 3.69 5.68 11.47
C GLY A 350 5.22 5.77 11.39
N PHE A 351 5.78 6.91 10.98
CA PHE A 351 7.23 7.14 10.97
C PHE A 351 7.84 7.11 12.37
N LYS A 352 7.12 7.60 13.38
CA LYS A 352 7.56 7.51 14.79
C LYS A 352 7.58 6.05 15.29
N ILE A 353 6.64 5.20 14.87
CA ILE A 353 6.68 3.75 15.16
C ILE A 353 7.88 3.13 14.45
N ALA A 354 8.08 3.40 13.16
CA ALA A 354 9.19 2.87 12.38
C ALA A 354 10.56 3.17 12.98
N SER A 355 10.77 4.41 13.47
CA SER A 355 12.03 4.83 14.09
C SER A 355 12.30 4.18 15.46
N LYS A 356 11.27 3.61 16.10
CA LYS A 356 11.37 2.92 17.39
C LYS A 356 11.43 1.40 17.27
N CYS A 357 11.32 0.85 16.07
CA CYS A 357 11.37 -0.59 15.84
C CYS A 357 12.72 -1.15 16.28
N PRO A 358 12.72 -2.35 16.91
CA PRO A 358 13.93 -2.96 17.44
C PRO A 358 14.87 -3.49 16.37
N ASP A 359 14.34 -3.95 15.25
CA ASP A 359 15.09 -4.55 14.15
C ASP A 359 14.87 -3.81 12.83
N LYS A 360 15.86 -3.88 11.95
CA LYS A 360 15.89 -3.19 10.66
C LYS A 360 14.75 -3.63 9.74
N PHE A 361 14.40 -4.93 9.76
CA PHE A 361 13.30 -5.45 8.94
C PHE A 361 11.97 -4.80 9.32
N SER A 362 11.62 -4.85 10.61
CA SER A 362 10.38 -4.25 11.14
C SER A 362 10.34 -2.75 10.87
N SER A 363 11.46 -2.06 11.07
CA SER A 363 11.59 -0.63 10.76
C SER A 363 11.30 -0.33 9.29
N LEU A 364 11.94 -1.06 8.35
CA LEU A 364 11.73 -0.87 6.91
C LEU A 364 10.32 -1.22 6.46
N VAL A 365 9.68 -2.25 7.05
CA VAL A 365 8.29 -2.59 6.77
C VAL A 365 7.37 -1.44 7.15
N VAL A 366 7.51 -0.91 8.37
CA VAL A 366 6.65 0.19 8.84
C VAL A 366 6.91 1.46 8.05
N TYR A 367 8.18 1.80 7.73
CA TYR A 367 8.51 2.92 6.84
C TYR A 367 7.87 2.73 5.46
N GLY A 368 7.99 1.55 4.86
CA GLY A 368 7.47 1.26 3.53
C GLY A 368 5.94 1.33 3.44
N LEU A 369 5.22 0.71 4.41
CA LEU A 369 3.75 0.76 4.45
C LEU A 369 3.24 2.18 4.72
N THR A 370 3.90 2.92 5.62
CA THR A 370 3.56 4.33 5.88
C THR A 370 3.81 5.19 4.64
N ALA A 371 4.93 4.99 3.95
CA ALA A 371 5.25 5.69 2.71
C ALA A 371 4.25 5.34 1.58
N LYS A 372 3.75 4.11 1.51
CA LYS A 372 2.69 3.73 0.56
C LYS A 372 1.44 4.58 0.75
N ILE A 373 0.94 4.69 1.98
CA ILE A 373 -0.23 5.54 2.29
C ILE A 373 0.07 7.01 1.96
N ALA A 374 1.28 7.49 2.29
CA ALA A 374 1.70 8.85 1.95
C ALA A 374 1.64 9.11 0.44
N LEU A 375 2.27 8.23 -0.36
CA LEU A 375 2.28 8.36 -1.82
C LEU A 375 0.87 8.33 -2.40
N GLN A 376 0.02 7.38 -1.99
CA GLN A 376 -1.35 7.30 -2.49
C GLN A 376 -2.17 8.55 -2.14
N THR A 377 -2.07 9.06 -0.90
CA THR A 377 -2.77 10.26 -0.46
C THR A 377 -2.30 11.50 -1.23
N ILE A 378 -0.97 11.71 -1.31
CA ILE A 378 -0.40 12.87 -2.01
C ILE A 378 -0.77 12.83 -3.50
N MET A 379 -0.63 11.66 -4.14
CA MET A 379 -0.94 11.55 -5.57
C MET A 379 -2.44 11.71 -5.85
N ASN A 380 -3.33 11.19 -4.99
CA ASN A 380 -4.76 11.42 -5.16
C ASN A 380 -5.11 12.91 -5.06
N ILE A 381 -4.64 13.59 -4.02
CA ILE A 381 -4.88 15.03 -3.84
C ILE A 381 -4.30 15.82 -5.02
N ALA A 382 -3.08 15.49 -5.46
CA ALA A 382 -2.43 16.17 -6.60
C ALA A 382 -3.20 15.97 -7.92
N VAL A 383 -3.77 14.78 -8.15
CA VAL A 383 -4.64 14.50 -9.31
C VAL A 383 -5.91 15.32 -9.24
N VAL A 384 -6.61 15.29 -8.10
CA VAL A 384 -7.91 15.95 -7.93
C VAL A 384 -7.78 17.49 -8.02
N THR A 385 -6.64 18.04 -7.59
CA THR A 385 -6.31 19.47 -7.72
C THR A 385 -5.67 19.84 -9.05
N ASN A 386 -5.62 18.92 -10.02
CA ASN A 386 -4.93 19.11 -11.30
C ASN A 386 -3.45 19.53 -11.18
N SER A 387 -2.78 19.16 -10.06
CA SER A 387 -1.34 19.38 -9.87
C SER A 387 -0.48 18.29 -10.55
N MET A 388 -1.09 17.17 -10.97
CA MET A 388 -0.47 16.11 -11.77
C MET A 388 -1.51 15.46 -12.71
N PRO A 389 -1.07 14.77 -13.78
CA PRO A 389 -1.98 14.09 -14.70
C PRO A 389 -2.93 13.13 -13.98
N ASN A 390 -4.17 12.99 -14.48
CA ASN A 390 -5.14 12.06 -13.90
C ASN A 390 -4.64 10.62 -14.03
N THR A 391 -4.48 9.94 -12.90
CA THR A 391 -3.92 8.59 -12.79
C THR A 391 -4.91 7.57 -12.22
N GLY A 392 -6.09 7.97 -11.74
CA GLY A 392 -7.09 7.06 -11.15
C GLY A 392 -6.61 6.40 -9.85
N ILE A 393 -5.81 7.08 -9.04
CA ILE A 393 -5.37 6.59 -7.74
C ILE A 393 -6.44 6.93 -6.70
N SER A 394 -6.91 5.91 -6.00
CA SER A 394 -7.93 6.08 -4.94
C SER A 394 -7.34 6.69 -3.66
N LEU A 395 -8.13 7.54 -2.96
CA LEU A 395 -7.77 8.04 -1.64
C LEU A 395 -7.90 6.90 -0.60
N PRO A 396 -6.83 6.60 0.17
CA PRO A 396 -6.88 5.53 1.17
C PRO A 396 -8.03 5.70 2.16
N PHE A 397 -8.72 4.60 2.51
CA PHE A 397 -9.86 4.50 3.43
C PHE A 397 -11.17 5.19 3.01
N PHE A 398 -11.13 6.11 2.04
CA PHE A 398 -12.30 6.85 1.56
C PHE A 398 -12.97 6.19 0.35
N SER A 399 -12.14 5.73 -0.58
CA SER A 399 -12.64 5.20 -1.84
C SER A 399 -13.35 3.86 -1.67
N SER A 400 -14.41 3.63 -2.42
CA SER A 400 -15.27 2.45 -2.34
C SER A 400 -14.65 1.16 -2.92
N GLY A 401 -13.36 1.16 -3.25
CA GLY A 401 -12.63 0.02 -3.79
C GLY A 401 -12.48 -1.13 -2.77
N GLY A 402 -13.36 -2.13 -2.85
CA GLY A 402 -13.51 -3.18 -1.84
C GLY A 402 -12.24 -3.87 -1.39
N THR A 403 -11.48 -4.50 -2.30
CA THR A 403 -10.24 -5.22 -1.93
C THR A 403 -9.08 -4.30 -1.58
N ALA A 404 -8.99 -3.11 -2.20
CA ALA A 404 -7.98 -2.12 -1.85
C ALA A 404 -8.12 -1.66 -0.39
N LEU A 405 -9.36 -1.41 0.06
CA LEU A 405 -9.67 -1.06 1.44
C LEU A 405 -9.29 -2.18 2.42
N MET A 406 -9.61 -3.44 2.09
CA MET A 406 -9.23 -4.60 2.91
C MET A 406 -7.72 -4.70 3.08
N ILE A 407 -6.96 -4.52 2.00
CA ILE A 407 -5.51 -4.54 2.03
C ILE A 407 -4.97 -3.39 2.87
N GLN A 408 -5.54 -2.19 2.75
CA GLN A 408 -5.13 -1.02 3.56
C GLN A 408 -5.34 -1.26 5.06
N ILE A 409 -6.48 -1.82 5.45
CA ILE A 409 -6.75 -2.19 6.85
C ILE A 409 -5.75 -3.24 7.33
N PHE A 410 -5.45 -4.24 6.50
CA PHE A 410 -4.45 -5.26 6.80
C PHE A 410 -3.05 -4.66 6.98
N GLU A 411 -2.65 -3.70 6.15
CA GLU A 411 -1.40 -2.94 6.28
C GLU A 411 -1.31 -2.20 7.62
N MET A 412 -2.39 -1.55 8.03
CA MET A 412 -2.43 -0.90 9.35
C MET A 412 -2.31 -1.93 10.47
N GLY A 413 -2.87 -3.12 10.27
CA GLY A 413 -2.70 -4.25 11.18
C GLY A 413 -1.24 -4.72 11.26
N ILE A 414 -0.51 -4.79 10.14
CA ILE A 414 0.93 -5.11 10.16
C ILE A 414 1.69 -4.08 11.00
N ILE A 415 1.44 -2.79 10.79
CA ILE A 415 2.08 -1.72 11.56
C ILE A 415 1.75 -1.84 13.05
N LEU A 416 0.49 -2.08 13.41
CA LEU A 416 0.05 -2.29 14.79
C LEU A 416 0.66 -3.55 15.42
N SER A 417 0.76 -4.65 14.67
CA SER A 417 1.41 -5.88 15.12
C SER A 417 2.87 -5.64 15.46
N ILE A 418 3.60 -4.92 14.61
CA ILE A 418 5.01 -4.56 14.81
C ILE A 418 5.15 -3.58 15.98
N SER A 419 4.25 -2.60 16.13
CA SER A 419 4.32 -1.59 17.19
C SER A 419 4.29 -2.16 18.62
N ARG A 420 3.82 -3.40 18.79
CA ARG A 420 3.80 -4.11 20.09
C ARG A 420 5.18 -4.55 20.57
N TYR A 421 6.15 -4.59 19.67
CA TYR A 421 7.50 -5.06 20.00
C TYR A 421 8.44 -3.87 20.04
N SER A 422 8.83 -3.48 21.23
CA SER A 422 9.80 -2.40 21.46
C SER A 422 10.83 -2.82 22.50
N TYR A 423 12.00 -2.20 22.43
CA TYR A 423 12.93 -2.30 23.53
C TYR A 423 12.37 -1.55 24.74
N VAL A 424 12.22 -2.24 25.87
CA VAL A 424 11.93 -1.59 27.13
C VAL A 424 13.27 -1.23 27.77
N LYS A 425 13.49 0.07 28.04
CA LYS A 425 14.48 0.46 29.04
C LYS A 425 14.00 -0.07 30.38
N LYS A 426 14.78 -0.96 31.01
CA LYS A 426 14.63 -1.24 32.43
C LYS A 426 15.03 -0.03 33.24
#